data_367996bd496ddc295a54aaeb50c1fa39
#
_entry.id   367996bd496ddc295a54aaeb50c1fa39
#
_cell.length_a   1.000
_cell.length_b   1.000
_cell.length_c   1.000
_cell.angle_alpha   90.00
_cell.angle_beta   90.00
_cell.angle_gamma   90.00
#
_symmetry.space_group_name_H-M   'P 1'
#
loop_
_entity.id
_entity.type
_entity.pdbx_description
1 polymer ?
#
loop_
_entity_poly.entity_id
_entity_poly.type
_entity_poly.pdbx_seq_one_letter_code
_entity_poly.pdbx_strand_id
1 'polypeptide(L)'
;ITFHIVCGRFSPDREELERKAHELENIKIYSHVEHIEKLMQTVDIAISAGGSTLYELCACGTPTITYSMADNQLRNVKKFDQLGLMDYSGDVRDGFEYEDLLKRLSELADNCEKRAKQSRQTRQMVDGLGARRIAEALSEISGGVHR
;
A
#
# COMPACT_ATOMS: atom_id res chain seq x y z
N ILE A 1 -5.28 -5.08 18.19
CA ILE A 1 -5.04 -4.84 16.76
C ILE A 1 -6.17 -5.50 15.97
N THR A 2 -6.74 -4.80 15.01
CA THR A 2 -7.69 -5.35 14.05
C THR A 2 -7.05 -5.43 12.68
N PHE A 3 -7.18 -6.58 12.02
CA PHE A 3 -6.65 -6.81 10.68
C PHE A 3 -7.76 -6.64 9.64
N HIS A 4 -7.53 -5.80 8.66
CA HIS A 4 -8.37 -5.62 7.49
C HIS A 4 -7.66 -6.25 6.28
N ILE A 5 -8.14 -7.39 5.82
CA ILE A 5 -7.53 -8.16 4.73
C ILE A 5 -8.36 -7.97 3.46
N VAL A 6 -7.80 -7.33 2.47
CA VAL A 6 -8.41 -7.22 1.14
C VAL A 6 -7.94 -8.41 0.30
N CYS A 7 -8.81 -9.38 0.11
CA CYS A 7 -8.51 -10.63 -0.57
C CYS A 7 -9.41 -10.77 -1.80
N GLY A 8 -8.82 -10.72 -2.99
CA GLY A 8 -9.56 -10.82 -4.24
C GLY A 8 -10.40 -12.10 -4.34
N ARG A 9 -11.50 -12.02 -5.11
CA ARG A 9 -12.47 -13.13 -5.25
C ARG A 9 -11.85 -14.45 -5.70
N PHE A 10 -10.76 -14.39 -6.46
CA PHE A 10 -10.08 -15.56 -7.04
C PHE A 10 -8.75 -15.91 -6.31
N SER A 11 -8.53 -15.38 -5.12
CA SER A 11 -7.36 -15.77 -4.33
C SER A 11 -7.46 -17.22 -3.90
N PRO A 12 -6.42 -18.05 -4.10
CA PRO A 12 -6.42 -19.44 -3.70
C PRO A 12 -6.54 -19.63 -2.18
N ASP A 13 -6.06 -18.64 -1.40
CA ASP A 13 -6.03 -18.73 0.06
C ASP A 13 -7.31 -18.21 0.72
N ARG A 14 -8.32 -17.84 -0.07
CA ARG A 14 -9.52 -17.18 0.43
C ARG A 14 -10.28 -18.01 1.47
N GLU A 15 -10.52 -19.30 1.18
CA GLU A 15 -11.27 -20.18 2.07
C GLU A 15 -10.57 -20.35 3.43
N GLU A 16 -9.24 -20.47 3.41
CA GLU A 16 -8.45 -20.55 4.64
C GLU A 16 -8.52 -19.26 5.45
N LEU A 17 -8.43 -18.09 4.77
CA LEU A 17 -8.55 -16.80 5.42
C LEU A 17 -9.93 -16.60 6.04
N GLU A 18 -11.00 -16.97 5.34
CA GLU A 18 -12.37 -16.90 5.85
C GLU A 18 -12.55 -17.80 7.07
N ARG A 19 -12.00 -19.03 7.06
CA ARG A 19 -12.01 -19.93 8.21
C ARG A 19 -11.30 -19.30 9.41
N LYS A 20 -10.09 -18.75 9.21
CA LYS A 20 -9.35 -18.06 10.29
C LYS A 20 -10.09 -16.85 10.83
N ALA A 21 -10.78 -16.10 9.98
CA ALA A 21 -11.57 -14.96 10.40
C ALA A 21 -12.79 -15.35 11.24
N HIS A 22 -13.34 -16.54 11.05
CA HIS A 22 -14.39 -17.07 11.93
C HIS A 22 -13.87 -17.46 13.33
N GLU A 23 -12.60 -17.84 13.43
CA GLU A 23 -11.96 -18.23 14.70
C GLU A 23 -11.42 -17.01 15.48
N LEU A 24 -11.13 -15.90 14.78
CA LEU A 24 -10.46 -14.72 15.32
C LEU A 24 -11.30 -13.46 15.09
N GLU A 25 -11.92 -12.94 16.15
CA GLU A 25 -12.82 -11.76 16.10
C GLU A 25 -12.15 -10.47 15.55
N ASN A 26 -10.83 -10.42 15.55
CA ASN A 26 -10.05 -9.26 15.12
C ASN A 26 -9.63 -9.29 13.65
N ILE A 27 -10.14 -10.23 12.84
CA ILE A 27 -9.87 -10.33 11.40
C ILE A 27 -11.14 -9.98 10.61
N LYS A 28 -11.02 -9.03 9.69
CA LYS A 28 -12.08 -8.64 8.74
C LYS A 28 -11.59 -8.86 7.31
N ILE A 29 -12.34 -9.65 6.53
CA ILE A 29 -11.99 -9.97 5.14
C ILE A 29 -12.92 -9.22 4.19
N TYR A 30 -12.34 -8.60 3.17
CA TYR A 30 -13.05 -7.89 2.12
C TYR A 30 -12.72 -8.51 0.76
N SER A 31 -13.74 -8.94 0.04
CA SER A 31 -13.59 -9.45 -1.34
C SER A 31 -13.62 -8.36 -2.40
N HIS A 32 -14.29 -7.27 -2.08
CA HIS A 32 -14.41 -6.06 -2.87
C HIS A 32 -14.60 -4.87 -1.94
N VAL A 33 -13.88 -3.79 -2.21
CA VAL A 33 -14.02 -2.52 -1.49
C VAL A 33 -14.27 -1.44 -2.52
N GLU A 34 -15.48 -0.89 -2.53
CA GLU A 34 -15.89 0.14 -3.50
C GLU A 34 -15.06 1.43 -3.35
N HIS A 35 -14.74 1.78 -2.11
CA HIS A 35 -13.96 2.96 -1.74
C HIS A 35 -12.73 2.55 -0.94
N ILE A 36 -11.74 1.95 -1.62
CA ILE A 36 -10.52 1.46 -0.97
C ILE A 36 -9.73 2.60 -0.29
N GLU A 37 -9.79 3.80 -0.84
CA GLU A 37 -9.16 4.98 -0.27
C GLU A 37 -9.67 5.32 1.14
N LYS A 38 -10.94 5.07 1.42
CA LYS A 38 -11.50 5.26 2.76
C LYS A 38 -10.93 4.25 3.75
N LEU A 39 -10.81 2.99 3.33
CA LEU A 39 -10.19 1.97 4.17
C LEU A 39 -8.72 2.31 4.43
N MET A 40 -7.96 2.69 3.39
CA MET A 40 -6.57 3.11 3.51
C MET A 40 -6.38 4.28 4.49
N GLN A 41 -7.31 5.23 4.53
CA GLN A 41 -7.26 6.38 5.43
C GLN A 41 -7.62 6.04 6.89
N THR A 42 -8.30 4.93 7.13
CA THR A 42 -8.75 4.55 8.49
C THR A 42 -7.81 3.60 9.22
N VAL A 43 -6.91 2.93 8.50
CA VAL A 43 -5.94 2.01 9.11
C VAL A 43 -4.68 2.75 9.56
N ASP A 44 -4.08 2.29 10.65
CA ASP A 44 -2.85 2.86 11.20
C ASP A 44 -1.62 2.47 10.38
N ILE A 45 -1.61 1.26 9.81
CA ILE A 45 -0.51 0.69 9.05
C ILE A 45 -1.09 -0.17 7.92
N ALA A 46 -0.49 -0.08 6.73
CA ALA A 46 -0.75 -0.99 5.63
C ALA A 46 0.45 -1.90 5.37
N ILE A 47 0.18 -3.12 4.93
CA ILE A 47 1.18 -4.04 4.36
C ILE A 47 0.77 -4.28 2.92
N SER A 48 1.64 -3.98 1.96
CA SER A 48 1.32 -4.05 0.53
C SER A 48 2.49 -4.48 -0.33
N ALA A 49 2.21 -5.21 -1.39
CA ALA A 49 3.19 -5.46 -2.44
C ALA A 49 3.58 -4.15 -3.18
N GLY A 50 4.76 -4.14 -3.79
CA GLY A 50 5.37 -2.98 -4.46
C GLY A 50 4.73 -2.55 -5.78
N GLY A 51 3.40 -2.71 -5.93
CA GLY A 51 2.63 -2.32 -7.10
C GLY A 51 2.18 -0.85 -7.10
N SER A 52 1.23 -0.51 -8.00
CA SER A 52 0.64 0.83 -8.10
C SER A 52 -0.11 1.27 -6.84
N THR A 53 -0.62 0.33 -6.04
CA THR A 53 -1.28 0.58 -4.75
C THR A 53 -0.42 1.39 -3.78
N LEU A 54 0.93 1.32 -3.89
CA LEU A 54 1.81 2.14 -3.07
C LEU A 54 1.59 3.65 -3.28
N TYR A 55 1.28 4.08 -4.50
CA TYR A 55 0.97 5.48 -4.78
C TYR A 55 -0.38 5.92 -4.20
N GLU A 56 -1.36 5.01 -4.16
CA GLU A 56 -2.65 5.23 -3.51
C GLU A 56 -2.48 5.37 -1.99
N LEU A 57 -1.69 4.48 -1.38
CA LEU A 57 -1.32 4.55 0.04
C LEU A 57 -0.54 5.83 0.37
N CYS A 58 0.36 6.27 -0.53
CA CYS A 58 1.04 7.57 -0.39
C CYS A 58 0.05 8.73 -0.39
N ALA A 59 -0.88 8.77 -1.34
CA ALA A 59 -1.89 9.82 -1.44
C ALA A 59 -2.82 9.84 -0.20
N CYS A 60 -3.15 8.68 0.34
CA CYS A 60 -3.89 8.54 1.59
C CYS A 60 -3.06 8.91 2.82
N GLY A 61 -1.74 8.90 2.71
CA GLY A 61 -0.82 9.12 3.83
C GLY A 61 -0.79 7.96 4.82
N THR A 62 -1.03 6.75 4.35
CA THR A 62 -1.06 5.56 5.20
C THR A 62 0.36 5.05 5.42
N PRO A 63 0.85 4.97 6.68
CA PRO A 63 2.14 4.36 6.98
C PRO A 63 2.18 2.93 6.43
N THR A 64 3.24 2.57 5.70
CA THR A 64 3.23 1.34 4.92
C THR A 64 4.52 0.56 5.09
N ILE A 65 4.37 -0.77 5.27
CA ILE A 65 5.43 -1.75 5.07
C ILE A 65 5.19 -2.39 3.71
N THR A 66 6.22 -2.43 2.87
CA THR A 66 6.12 -2.98 1.52
C THR A 66 7.08 -4.13 1.29
N TYR A 67 6.72 -5.03 0.40
CA TYR A 67 7.55 -6.12 -0.09
C TYR A 67 7.50 -6.17 -1.61
N SER A 68 8.46 -6.84 -2.24
CA SER A 68 8.42 -7.09 -3.69
C SER A 68 8.11 -8.56 -3.99
N MET A 69 7.45 -8.79 -5.13
CA MET A 69 7.14 -10.09 -5.68
C MET A 69 7.41 -10.18 -7.20
N ALA A 70 7.96 -9.10 -7.77
CA ALA A 70 8.31 -9.01 -9.19
C ALA A 70 9.43 -7.98 -9.40
N ASP A 71 10.24 -8.17 -10.44
CA ASP A 71 11.41 -7.32 -10.73
C ASP A 71 11.06 -5.85 -10.98
N ASN A 72 9.95 -5.60 -11.65
CA ASN A 72 9.46 -4.25 -11.93
C ASN A 72 9.08 -3.46 -10.66
N GLN A 73 8.91 -4.14 -9.52
CA GLN A 73 8.59 -3.51 -8.23
C GLN A 73 9.85 -3.07 -7.48
N LEU A 74 10.97 -3.79 -7.65
CA LEU A 74 12.20 -3.61 -6.86
C LEU A 74 12.71 -2.18 -6.81
N ARG A 75 12.72 -1.50 -7.97
CA ARG A 75 13.21 -0.12 -8.06
C ARG A 75 12.37 0.83 -7.20
N ASN A 76 11.06 0.69 -7.24
CA ASN A 76 10.14 1.55 -6.52
C ASN A 76 10.20 1.32 -5.02
N VAL A 77 10.11 0.06 -4.56
CA VAL A 77 10.12 -0.26 -3.12
C VAL A 77 11.43 0.16 -2.45
N LYS A 78 12.57 -0.12 -3.10
CA LYS A 78 13.88 0.30 -2.60
C LYS A 78 14.02 1.83 -2.56
N LYS A 79 13.44 2.54 -3.54
CA LYS A 79 13.47 4.00 -3.56
C LYS A 79 12.60 4.60 -2.46
N PHE A 80 11.42 4.04 -2.21
CA PHE A 80 10.54 4.49 -1.12
C PHE A 80 11.17 4.27 0.25
N ASP A 81 11.84 3.14 0.44
CA ASP A 81 12.59 2.85 1.66
C ASP A 81 13.75 3.83 1.89
N GLN A 82 14.58 4.03 0.87
CA GLN A 82 15.70 4.99 0.92
C GLN A 82 15.27 6.43 1.26
N LEU A 83 14.07 6.82 0.84
CA LEU A 83 13.49 8.13 1.12
C LEU A 83 12.78 8.19 2.47
N GLY A 84 12.69 7.07 3.19
CA GLY A 84 11.98 6.97 4.47
C GLY A 84 10.46 7.14 4.34
N LEU A 85 9.92 6.87 3.14
CA LEU A 85 8.48 6.97 2.86
C LEU A 85 7.72 5.73 3.29
N MET A 86 8.35 4.56 3.16
CA MET A 86 7.82 3.25 3.53
C MET A 86 8.96 2.36 4.01
N ASP A 87 8.64 1.32 4.76
CA ASP A 87 9.62 0.33 5.21
C ASP A 87 9.60 -0.87 4.24
N TYR A 88 10.73 -1.19 3.60
CA TYR A 88 10.83 -2.34 2.69
C TYR A 88 11.28 -3.59 3.45
N SER A 89 10.49 -4.66 3.38
CA SER A 89 10.68 -5.91 4.12
C SER A 89 11.31 -7.04 3.29
N GLY A 90 11.66 -6.80 2.03
CA GLY A 90 12.34 -7.80 1.20
C GLY A 90 11.54 -8.32 0.01
N ASP A 91 12.17 -9.23 -0.76
CA ASP A 91 11.55 -9.87 -1.92
C ASP A 91 11.03 -11.26 -1.53
N VAL A 92 9.74 -11.52 -1.73
CA VAL A 92 9.14 -12.81 -1.35
C VAL A 92 9.68 -14.01 -2.16
N ARG A 93 10.40 -13.75 -3.25
CA ARG A 93 11.01 -14.78 -4.09
C ARG A 93 12.44 -15.16 -3.66
N ASP A 94 13.07 -14.34 -2.79
CA ASP A 94 14.48 -14.45 -2.46
C ASP A 94 14.67 -14.34 -0.93
N GLY A 95 14.49 -15.45 -0.24
CA GLY A 95 14.76 -15.54 1.19
C GLY A 95 13.96 -14.59 2.07
N PHE A 96 12.68 -14.38 1.76
CA PHE A 96 11.79 -13.52 2.55
C PHE A 96 11.58 -14.08 3.96
N GLU A 97 11.95 -13.31 4.96
CA GLU A 97 11.79 -13.69 6.35
C GLU A 97 10.59 -12.98 6.99
N TYR A 98 9.58 -13.77 7.37
CA TYR A 98 8.38 -13.25 8.04
C TYR A 98 8.70 -12.57 9.37
N GLU A 99 9.76 -13.01 10.06
CA GLU A 99 10.25 -12.42 11.28
C GLU A 99 10.69 -10.95 11.09
N ASP A 100 11.34 -10.62 9.96
CA ASP A 100 11.70 -9.24 9.65
C ASP A 100 10.45 -8.38 9.40
N LEU A 101 9.46 -8.90 8.68
CA LEU A 101 8.17 -8.23 8.49
C LEU A 101 7.49 -7.95 9.85
N LEU A 102 7.40 -8.96 10.73
CA LEU A 102 6.78 -8.82 12.05
C LEU A 102 7.53 -7.83 12.93
N LYS A 103 8.86 -7.84 12.88
CA LYS A 103 9.69 -6.87 13.60
C LYS A 103 9.41 -5.44 13.13
N ARG A 104 9.39 -5.20 11.81
CA ARG A 104 9.06 -3.88 11.23
C ARG A 104 7.65 -3.44 11.60
N LEU A 105 6.69 -4.38 11.58
CA LEU A 105 5.32 -4.11 12.00
C LEU A 105 5.25 -3.67 13.46
N SER A 106 5.93 -4.38 14.36
CA SER A 106 6.00 -4.01 15.78
C SER A 106 6.66 -2.65 15.97
N GLU A 107 7.81 -2.42 15.34
CA GLU A 107 8.52 -1.13 15.41
C GLU A 107 7.64 0.04 14.92
N LEU A 108 6.90 -0.16 13.82
CA LEU A 108 6.02 0.87 13.27
C LEU A 108 4.76 1.05 14.13
N ALA A 109 4.22 -0.04 14.70
CA ALA A 109 3.07 0.01 15.60
C ALA A 109 3.38 0.77 16.89
N ASP A 110 4.57 0.59 17.46
CA ASP A 110 4.98 1.21 18.72
C ASP A 110 5.48 2.66 18.54
N ASN A 111 5.80 3.08 17.31
CA ASN A 111 6.39 4.38 17.02
C ASN A 111 5.42 5.33 16.28
N CYS A 112 4.60 6.05 17.04
CA CYS A 112 3.64 7.01 16.49
C CYS A 112 4.32 8.18 15.74
N GLU A 113 5.50 8.59 16.15
CA GLU A 113 6.25 9.67 15.48
C GLU A 113 6.73 9.23 14.11
N LYS A 114 7.24 7.99 13.97
CA LYS A 114 7.63 7.39 12.69
C LYS A 114 6.42 7.32 11.76
N ARG A 115 5.26 6.83 12.23
CA ARG A 115 4.02 6.80 11.44
C ARG A 115 3.60 8.19 10.99
N ALA A 116 3.57 9.16 11.88
CA ALA A 116 3.22 10.54 11.55
C ALA A 116 4.19 11.18 10.55
N LYS A 117 5.49 10.86 10.63
CA LYS A 117 6.51 11.32 9.68
C LYS A 117 6.26 10.71 8.30
N GLN A 118 6.10 9.39 8.20
CA GLN A 118 5.80 8.71 6.94
C GLN A 118 4.53 9.28 6.31
N SER A 119 3.45 9.42 7.08
CA SER A 119 2.18 9.97 6.61
C SER A 119 2.32 11.37 5.99
N ARG A 120 3.07 12.26 6.62
CA ARG A 120 3.30 13.60 6.07
C ARG A 120 4.15 13.58 4.80
N GLN A 121 5.23 12.80 4.80
CA GLN A 121 6.16 12.74 3.67
C GLN A 121 5.53 12.11 2.42
N THR A 122 4.74 11.05 2.59
CA THR A 122 4.05 10.36 1.48
C THR A 122 3.00 11.25 0.84
N ARG A 123 2.19 11.97 1.62
CA ARG A 123 1.20 12.94 1.09
C ARG A 123 1.84 14.10 0.34
N GLN A 124 3.03 14.53 0.73
CA GLN A 124 3.75 15.58 0.00
C GLN A 124 4.30 15.08 -1.34
N MET A 125 4.60 13.79 -1.44
CA MET A 125 5.15 13.18 -2.65
C MET A 125 4.08 12.82 -3.67
N VAL A 126 2.91 12.38 -3.23
CA VAL A 126 1.80 11.95 -4.10
C VAL A 126 0.51 12.66 -3.69
N ASP A 127 0.07 13.59 -4.51
CA ASP A 127 -1.12 14.40 -4.26
C ASP A 127 -2.43 13.83 -4.81
N GLY A 128 -2.38 12.64 -5.45
CA GLY A 128 -3.54 11.97 -6.03
C GLY A 128 -4.08 12.59 -7.34
N LEU A 129 -3.46 13.65 -7.87
CA LEU A 129 -3.94 14.37 -9.05
C LEU A 129 -3.31 13.91 -10.38
N GLY A 130 -2.59 12.79 -10.40
CA GLY A 130 -1.87 12.31 -11.59
C GLY A 130 -2.77 12.08 -12.79
N ALA A 131 -3.91 11.42 -12.63
CA ALA A 131 -4.87 11.15 -13.71
C ALA A 131 -5.43 12.45 -14.30
N ARG A 132 -5.72 13.44 -13.45
CA ARG A 132 -6.19 14.76 -13.89
C ARG A 132 -5.14 15.47 -14.76
N ARG A 133 -3.87 15.49 -14.34
CA ARG A 133 -2.79 16.10 -15.12
C ARG A 133 -2.62 15.45 -16.49
N ILE A 134 -2.76 14.12 -16.57
CA ILE A 134 -2.71 13.39 -17.84
C ILE A 134 -3.89 13.81 -18.73
N ALA A 135 -5.11 13.88 -18.18
CA ALA A 135 -6.29 14.29 -18.93
C ALA A 135 -6.17 15.73 -19.46
N GLU A 136 -5.68 16.65 -18.64
CA GLU A 136 -5.44 18.04 -19.02
C GLU A 136 -4.39 18.13 -20.16
N ALA A 137 -3.26 17.44 -20.05
CA ALA A 137 -2.23 17.39 -21.08
C ALA A 137 -2.74 16.79 -22.41
N LEU A 138 -3.53 15.73 -22.34
CA LEU A 138 -4.17 15.14 -23.55
C LEU A 138 -5.15 16.10 -24.22
N SER A 139 -5.94 16.85 -23.44
CA SER A 139 -6.86 17.85 -23.96
C SER A 139 -6.13 18.99 -24.67
N GLU A 140 -5.01 19.45 -24.14
CA GLU A 140 -4.18 20.48 -24.76
C GLU A 140 -3.61 20.03 -26.10
N ILE A 141 -3.11 18.79 -26.18
CA ILE A 141 -2.59 18.20 -27.41
C ILE A 141 -3.71 18.06 -28.46
N SER A 142 -4.88 17.58 -28.07
CA SER A 142 -6.02 17.39 -28.99
C SER A 142 -6.64 18.71 -29.47
N GLY A 143 -6.69 19.73 -28.62
CA GLY A 143 -7.14 21.09 -28.97
C GLY A 143 -6.20 21.86 -29.90
N GLY A 144 -4.90 21.48 -29.97
CA GLY A 144 -3.92 22.06 -30.88
C GLY A 144 -3.95 21.53 -32.31
N VAL A 145 -4.68 20.42 -32.57
CA VAL A 145 -4.76 19.80 -33.91
C VAL A 145 -5.82 20.47 -34.82
N HIS A 146 -6.62 21.40 -34.31
CA HIS A 146 -7.66 22.13 -35.06
C HIS A 146 -7.33 23.61 -35.34
N ARG A 147 -6.02 23.95 -35.54
CA ARG A 147 -5.64 25.26 -36.07
C ARG A 147 -4.82 25.11 -37.35
#